data_0fc5231803f4446a2ca4fc715f48dee8
#
_entry.id   0fc5231803f4446a2ca4fc715f48dee8
#
_cell.length_a   1.000
_cell.length_b   1.000
_cell.length_c   1.000
_cell.angle_alpha   90.00
_cell.angle_beta   90.00
_cell.angle_gamma   90.00
#
_symmetry.space_group_name_H-M   'P 1'
#
loop_
_entity.id
_entity.type
_entity.pdbx_description
1 polymer ?
#
loop_
_entity_poly.entity_id
_entity_poly.type
_entity_poly.pdbx_seq_one_letter_code
_entity_poly.pdbx_strand_id
1 'polypeptide(L)'
;MVTDLDIYLFDLRGFLKLEGALSANEVAALNGGLDAIPAMTPGEWYGYVHAHQYGTTDGLNYQQIYEAGTPFEALIDHPSWIDKVRHFIGGEGTFDYNHGALFIDENFANFRQQGEAIGIHSGGFAGAKRNQYRYLNGRFMCGQVNILIALTDIGPGDGGTMVIPGSHKSNFEHPDVLKHRMAAGASVDGIEGAEEVYMNAGDALLFVDTLSHGSARRTNEATRRVVIYRYGPSYGIFRFGYEPSPALLERLTPERRQIVQPMELLDRTPNLKD
;
A
#
# COMPACT_ATOMS: atom_id res chain seq x y z
N MET A 1 -18.90 2.10 -1.73
CA MET A 1 -19.48 3.42 -1.31
C MET A 1 -18.77 3.87 -0.04
N VAL A 2 -18.48 5.17 0.11
CA VAL A 2 -17.90 5.76 1.34
C VAL A 2 -19.04 6.20 2.25
N THR A 3 -18.95 5.90 3.55
CA THR A 3 -19.94 6.31 4.56
C THR A 3 -19.40 7.46 5.41
N ASP A 4 -20.27 8.20 6.08
CA ASP A 4 -19.88 9.26 7.03
C ASP A 4 -19.01 8.69 8.17
N LEU A 5 -19.27 7.46 8.58
CA LEU A 5 -18.47 6.78 9.59
C LEU A 5 -17.06 6.44 9.09
N ASP A 6 -16.93 6.00 7.82
CA ASP A 6 -15.61 5.80 7.20
C ASP A 6 -14.79 7.10 7.21
N ILE A 7 -15.43 8.21 6.83
CA ILE A 7 -14.81 9.54 6.81
C ILE A 7 -14.35 9.93 8.22
N TYR A 8 -15.24 9.83 9.21
CA TYR A 8 -14.93 10.17 10.58
C TYR A 8 -13.79 9.33 11.16
N LEU A 9 -13.84 8.00 10.98
CA LEU A 9 -12.82 7.10 11.51
C LEU A 9 -11.47 7.26 10.80
N PHE A 10 -11.48 7.45 9.48
CA PHE A 10 -10.26 7.70 8.74
C PHE A 10 -9.61 9.02 9.15
N ASP A 11 -10.41 10.10 9.30
CA ASP A 11 -9.87 11.38 9.79
C ASP A 11 -9.32 11.24 11.21
N LEU A 12 -10.03 10.55 12.10
CA LEU A 12 -9.61 10.39 13.49
C LEU A 12 -8.35 9.53 13.64
N ARG A 13 -8.28 8.39 12.95
CA ARG A 13 -7.31 7.32 13.19
C ARG A 13 -6.23 7.24 12.11
N GLY A 14 -6.52 7.66 10.90
CA GLY A 14 -5.63 7.54 9.72
C GLY A 14 -5.73 6.19 9.01
N PHE A 15 -6.63 5.29 9.44
CA PHE A 15 -6.85 3.98 8.84
C PHE A 15 -8.27 3.45 9.04
N LEU A 16 -8.63 2.47 8.21
CA LEU A 16 -9.87 1.68 8.28
C LEU A 16 -9.53 0.20 8.10
N LYS A 17 -10.07 -0.66 8.94
CA LYS A 17 -10.09 -2.11 8.70
C LYS A 17 -11.36 -2.44 7.92
N LEU A 18 -11.20 -3.08 6.77
CA LEU A 18 -12.26 -3.54 5.89
C LEU A 18 -12.40 -5.06 6.07
N GLU A 19 -13.32 -5.47 6.93
CA GLU A 19 -13.56 -6.88 7.22
C GLU A 19 -14.22 -7.58 6.04
N GLY A 20 -13.74 -8.79 5.69
CA GLY A 20 -14.26 -9.56 4.57
C GLY A 20 -14.20 -8.82 3.23
N ALA A 21 -13.16 -8.00 3.02
CA ALA A 21 -12.97 -7.24 1.79
C ALA A 21 -12.86 -8.13 0.55
N LEU A 22 -12.28 -9.32 0.71
CA LEU A 22 -12.22 -10.38 -0.29
C LEU A 22 -12.97 -11.62 0.18
N SER A 23 -13.59 -12.32 -0.75
CA SER A 23 -14.16 -13.65 -0.52
C SER A 23 -13.07 -14.72 -0.36
N ALA A 24 -13.42 -15.85 0.23
CA ALA A 24 -12.50 -17.01 0.35
C ALA A 24 -11.99 -17.50 -1.02
N ASN A 25 -12.81 -17.41 -2.07
CA ASN A 25 -12.41 -17.79 -3.42
C ASN A 25 -11.36 -16.85 -4.01
N GLU A 26 -11.48 -15.55 -3.78
CA GLU A 26 -10.48 -14.55 -4.19
C GLU A 26 -9.17 -14.76 -3.45
N VAL A 27 -9.22 -14.99 -2.13
CA VAL A 27 -8.02 -15.31 -1.33
C VAL A 27 -7.34 -16.57 -1.83
N ALA A 28 -8.10 -17.62 -2.14
CA ALA A 28 -7.56 -18.87 -2.68
C ALA A 28 -6.92 -18.66 -4.07
N ALA A 29 -7.56 -17.87 -4.94
CA ALA A 29 -7.02 -17.56 -6.27
C ALA A 29 -5.71 -16.76 -6.18
N LEU A 30 -5.62 -15.78 -5.27
CA LEU A 30 -4.41 -14.99 -5.03
C LEU A 30 -3.29 -15.87 -4.48
N ASN A 31 -3.56 -16.70 -3.47
CA ASN A 31 -2.57 -17.64 -2.95
C ASN A 31 -2.08 -18.62 -4.02
N GLY A 32 -2.99 -19.17 -4.82
CA GLY A 32 -2.63 -20.05 -5.93
C GLY A 32 -1.78 -19.35 -6.99
N GLY A 33 -2.06 -18.09 -7.28
CA GLY A 33 -1.24 -17.27 -8.16
C GLY A 33 0.17 -17.02 -7.61
N LEU A 34 0.31 -16.76 -6.30
CA LEU A 34 1.61 -16.65 -5.64
C LEU A 34 2.39 -17.96 -5.65
N ASP A 35 1.73 -19.07 -5.40
CA ASP A 35 2.35 -20.40 -5.39
C ASP A 35 2.81 -20.85 -6.80
N ALA A 36 2.24 -20.29 -7.84
CA ALA A 36 2.64 -20.54 -9.24
C ALA A 36 3.91 -19.79 -9.65
N ILE A 37 4.30 -18.74 -8.92
CA ILE A 37 5.55 -18.03 -9.16
C ILE A 37 6.70 -18.87 -8.59
N PRO A 38 7.74 -19.20 -9.38
CA PRO A 38 8.92 -19.88 -8.87
C PRO A 38 9.54 -19.13 -7.68
N ALA A 39 10.14 -19.87 -6.75
CA ALA A 39 10.88 -19.24 -5.66
C ALA A 39 12.01 -18.39 -6.24
N MET A 40 12.06 -17.14 -5.82
CA MET A 40 13.05 -16.15 -6.26
C MET A 40 13.86 -15.62 -5.08
N THR A 41 15.09 -15.22 -5.36
CA THR A 41 15.94 -14.45 -4.45
C THR A 41 15.92 -12.97 -4.83
N PRO A 42 16.25 -12.03 -3.89
CA PRO A 42 16.29 -10.61 -4.20
C PRO A 42 17.12 -10.27 -5.44
N GLY A 43 16.54 -9.51 -6.36
CA GLY A 43 17.14 -9.12 -7.63
C GLY A 43 16.68 -9.97 -8.83
N GLU A 44 16.04 -11.10 -8.60
CA GLU A 44 15.55 -11.97 -9.68
C GLU A 44 14.19 -11.48 -10.23
N TRP A 45 13.91 -11.89 -11.46
CA TRP A 45 12.68 -11.57 -12.17
C TRP A 45 11.98 -12.83 -12.66
N TYR A 46 10.65 -12.86 -12.54
CA TYR A 46 9.78 -13.80 -13.20
C TYR A 46 8.78 -13.04 -14.06
N GLY A 47 8.99 -13.02 -15.37
CA GLY A 47 8.28 -12.10 -16.25
C GLY A 47 8.53 -10.64 -15.85
N TYR A 48 7.48 -9.93 -15.48
CA TYR A 48 7.53 -8.55 -14.99
C TYR A 48 7.44 -8.44 -13.45
N VAL A 49 7.41 -9.56 -12.75
CA VAL A 49 7.45 -9.59 -11.28
C VAL A 49 8.90 -9.60 -10.81
N HIS A 50 9.25 -8.66 -9.93
CA HIS A 50 10.61 -8.48 -9.42
C HIS A 50 10.72 -8.86 -7.95
N ALA A 51 11.61 -9.78 -7.61
CA ALA A 51 11.93 -10.11 -6.22
C ALA A 51 12.79 -9.02 -5.59
N HIS A 52 12.28 -8.38 -4.54
CA HIS A 52 12.93 -7.27 -3.86
C HIS A 52 12.91 -7.43 -2.34
N GLN A 53 13.92 -6.91 -1.67
CA GLN A 53 13.99 -6.84 -0.22
C GLN A 53 14.48 -5.46 0.21
N TYR A 54 13.67 -4.73 0.98
CA TYR A 54 14.02 -3.39 1.46
C TYR A 54 15.06 -3.41 2.57
N GLY A 55 14.92 -4.35 3.50
CA GLY A 55 15.80 -4.52 4.64
C GLY A 55 15.82 -5.98 5.10
N THR A 56 16.62 -6.28 6.08
CA THR A 56 16.81 -7.66 6.57
C THR A 56 15.58 -8.20 7.32
N THR A 57 14.68 -7.32 7.79
CA THR A 57 13.51 -7.66 8.60
C THR A 57 12.19 -7.62 7.83
N ASP A 58 12.17 -7.01 6.64
CA ASP A 58 10.93 -6.71 5.91
C ASP A 58 10.34 -7.92 5.19
N GLY A 59 11.12 -8.99 5.06
CA GLY A 59 10.75 -10.17 4.27
C GLY A 59 11.01 -9.97 2.78
N LEU A 60 10.61 -10.97 1.99
CA LEU A 60 10.73 -10.95 0.53
C LEU A 60 9.48 -10.30 -0.07
N ASN A 61 9.69 -9.40 -1.01
CA ASN A 61 8.62 -8.74 -1.76
C ASN A 61 8.67 -9.17 -3.22
N TYR A 62 7.52 -9.52 -3.79
CA TYR A 62 7.32 -9.69 -5.22
C TYR A 62 6.65 -8.42 -5.74
N GLN A 63 7.50 -7.50 -6.23
CA GLN A 63 7.10 -6.19 -6.77
C GLN A 63 6.37 -6.34 -8.10
N GLN A 64 5.52 -5.37 -8.41
CA GLN A 64 4.71 -5.34 -9.62
C GLN A 64 3.76 -6.55 -9.72
N ILE A 65 3.17 -6.91 -8.58
CA ILE A 65 2.40 -8.16 -8.46
C ILE A 65 1.16 -8.20 -9.34
N TYR A 66 0.62 -7.06 -9.81
CA TYR A 66 -0.49 -7.03 -10.76
C TYR A 66 -0.14 -7.72 -12.10
N GLU A 67 1.14 -7.92 -12.41
CA GLU A 67 1.60 -8.69 -13.58
C GLU A 67 1.46 -10.21 -13.40
N ALA A 68 1.21 -10.68 -12.19
CA ALA A 68 1.10 -12.11 -11.88
C ALA A 68 -0.25 -12.74 -12.28
N GLY A 69 -1.10 -11.98 -12.97
CA GLY A 69 -2.32 -12.48 -13.60
C GLY A 69 -3.61 -11.91 -13.04
N THR A 70 -4.73 -12.35 -13.63
CA THR A 70 -6.07 -11.79 -13.43
C THR A 70 -6.52 -11.62 -11.97
N PRO A 71 -6.22 -12.52 -11.02
CA PRO A 71 -6.59 -12.30 -9.62
C PRO A 71 -5.98 -11.02 -9.04
N PHE A 72 -4.73 -10.69 -9.41
CA PHE A 72 -4.04 -9.48 -8.96
C PHE A 72 -4.48 -8.24 -9.75
N GLU A 73 -4.76 -8.38 -11.05
CA GLU A 73 -5.34 -7.31 -11.85
C GLU A 73 -6.70 -6.84 -11.30
N ALA A 74 -7.49 -7.77 -10.73
CA ALA A 74 -8.78 -7.44 -10.12
C ALA A 74 -8.66 -6.57 -8.85
N LEU A 75 -7.50 -6.54 -8.21
CA LEU A 75 -7.25 -5.71 -7.03
C LEU A 75 -7.01 -4.23 -7.37
N ILE A 76 -6.68 -3.89 -8.63
CA ILE A 76 -6.37 -2.52 -9.07
C ILE A 76 -7.53 -1.56 -8.76
N ASP A 77 -8.76 -2.00 -8.94
CA ASP A 77 -9.97 -1.18 -8.74
C ASP A 77 -11.06 -1.93 -7.95
N HIS A 78 -10.64 -2.80 -7.02
CA HIS A 78 -11.56 -3.68 -6.31
C HIS A 78 -12.65 -2.88 -5.56
N PRO A 79 -13.94 -3.28 -5.67
CA PRO A 79 -15.08 -2.52 -5.17
C PRO A 79 -15.08 -2.30 -3.64
N SER A 80 -14.40 -3.16 -2.88
CA SER A 80 -14.31 -3.01 -1.42
C SER A 80 -13.56 -1.75 -0.97
N TRP A 81 -12.68 -1.20 -1.80
CA TRP A 81 -11.86 -0.05 -1.40
C TRP A 81 -11.74 1.08 -2.42
N ILE A 82 -11.96 0.86 -3.71
CA ILE A 82 -11.62 1.86 -4.73
C ILE A 82 -12.32 3.21 -4.53
N ASP A 83 -13.59 3.20 -4.11
CA ASP A 83 -14.33 4.44 -3.83
C ASP A 83 -13.73 5.19 -2.63
N LYS A 84 -13.29 4.45 -1.59
CA LYS A 84 -12.66 5.03 -0.41
C LYS A 84 -11.29 5.62 -0.78
N VAL A 85 -10.51 4.91 -1.57
CA VAL A 85 -9.22 5.39 -2.08
C VAL A 85 -9.38 6.67 -2.88
N ARG A 86 -10.31 6.71 -3.84
CA ARG A 86 -10.62 7.92 -4.61
C ARG A 86 -11.02 9.09 -3.71
N HIS A 87 -11.88 8.84 -2.73
CA HIS A 87 -12.34 9.86 -1.81
C HIS A 87 -11.20 10.48 -0.99
N PHE A 88 -10.29 9.64 -0.46
CA PHE A 88 -9.21 10.10 0.41
C PHE A 88 -8.00 10.65 -0.35
N ILE A 89 -7.75 10.22 -1.58
CA ILE A 89 -6.75 10.84 -2.46
C ILE A 89 -7.25 12.20 -2.99
N GLY A 90 -8.56 12.39 -3.11
CA GLY A 90 -9.13 13.68 -3.45
C GLY A 90 -10.25 13.64 -4.48
N GLY A 91 -10.56 12.49 -5.06
CA GLY A 91 -11.70 12.30 -5.95
C GLY A 91 -11.73 13.23 -7.16
N GLU A 92 -12.95 13.58 -7.57
CA GLU A 92 -13.17 14.50 -8.69
C GLU A 92 -12.59 15.90 -8.43
N GLY A 93 -11.95 16.47 -9.45
CA GLY A 93 -11.34 17.80 -9.39
C GLY A 93 -9.91 17.83 -8.88
N THR A 94 -9.32 16.67 -8.59
CA THR A 94 -7.90 16.53 -8.23
C THR A 94 -7.06 15.86 -9.32
N PHE A 95 -7.69 15.39 -10.38
CA PHE A 95 -7.05 14.83 -11.57
C PHE A 95 -6.93 15.88 -12.67
N ASP A 96 -5.99 15.67 -13.57
CA ASP A 96 -5.86 16.49 -14.76
C ASP A 96 -6.80 16.02 -15.88
N TYR A 97 -6.76 16.75 -17.00
CA TYR A 97 -7.64 16.52 -18.14
C TYR A 97 -7.44 15.14 -18.83
N ASN A 98 -6.23 14.61 -18.82
CA ASN A 98 -5.85 13.40 -19.57
C ASN A 98 -5.79 12.15 -18.72
N HIS A 99 -5.72 12.29 -17.39
CA HIS A 99 -5.49 11.19 -16.45
C HIS A 99 -6.62 11.10 -15.44
N GLY A 100 -6.87 9.89 -14.94
CA GLY A 100 -7.79 9.67 -13.82
C GLY A 100 -7.26 10.25 -12.52
N ALA A 101 -8.03 10.09 -11.44
CA ALA A 101 -7.68 10.63 -10.13
C ALA A 101 -6.50 9.90 -9.46
N LEU A 102 -6.25 8.64 -9.83
CA LEU A 102 -5.38 7.73 -9.11
C LEU A 102 -4.23 7.21 -9.98
N PHE A 103 -3.12 6.92 -9.30
CA PHE A 103 -2.01 6.15 -9.82
C PHE A 103 -1.53 5.12 -8.78
N ILE A 104 -1.24 3.89 -9.20
CA ILE A 104 -0.58 2.90 -8.35
C ILE A 104 0.93 3.12 -8.43
N ASP A 105 1.47 3.78 -7.42
CA ASP A 105 2.89 4.09 -7.30
C ASP A 105 3.74 2.83 -7.01
N GLU A 106 3.15 1.85 -6.34
CA GLU A 106 3.79 0.58 -6.03
C GLU A 106 2.77 -0.49 -5.66
N ASN A 107 3.01 -1.73 -6.04
CA ASN A 107 2.24 -2.88 -5.58
C ASN A 107 3.14 -4.11 -5.46
N PHE A 108 2.90 -4.93 -4.43
CA PHE A 108 3.70 -6.12 -4.19
C PHE A 108 2.99 -7.13 -3.28
N ALA A 109 3.40 -8.40 -3.38
CA ALA A 109 3.13 -9.40 -2.36
C ALA A 109 4.33 -9.49 -1.41
N ASN A 110 4.08 -9.56 -0.11
CA ASN A 110 5.11 -9.69 0.91
C ASN A 110 5.01 -11.05 1.61
N PHE A 111 6.15 -11.71 1.70
CA PHE A 111 6.34 -13.00 2.38
C PHE A 111 7.23 -12.79 3.59
N ARG A 112 6.68 -12.98 4.78
CA ARG A 112 7.42 -12.75 6.02
C ARG A 112 7.46 -14.00 6.88
N GLN A 113 8.67 -14.44 7.19
CA GLN A 113 9.00 -15.52 8.13
C GLN A 113 9.12 -14.98 9.55
N GLN A 114 9.42 -15.86 10.52
CA GLN A 114 9.86 -15.43 11.85
C GLN A 114 10.99 -14.41 11.75
N GLY A 115 10.94 -13.40 12.59
CA GLY A 115 11.95 -12.35 12.59
C GLY A 115 11.56 -11.12 13.39
N GLU A 116 12.47 -10.16 13.41
CA GLU A 116 12.33 -8.92 14.15
C GLU A 116 11.23 -8.02 13.59
N ALA A 117 10.82 -7.04 14.37
CA ALA A 117 9.84 -6.04 13.99
C ALA A 117 10.31 -5.17 12.80
N ILE A 118 9.39 -4.70 11.98
CA ILE A 118 9.64 -3.61 11.04
C ILE A 118 9.42 -2.30 11.80
N GLY A 119 10.47 -1.51 11.95
CA GLY A 119 10.44 -0.28 12.73
C GLY A 119 9.36 0.69 12.28
N ILE A 120 8.72 1.37 13.23
CA ILE A 120 7.72 2.40 12.92
C ILE A 120 8.37 3.54 12.16
N HIS A 121 7.72 3.96 11.09
CA HIS A 121 8.14 5.02 10.18
C HIS A 121 6.94 5.88 9.78
N SER A 122 7.18 6.91 8.97
CA SER A 122 6.20 7.92 8.56
C SER A 122 5.76 8.82 9.73
N GLY A 123 4.60 9.42 9.66
CA GLY A 123 4.06 10.39 10.62
C GLY A 123 3.81 11.75 9.99
N GLY A 124 2.86 12.51 10.53
CA GLY A 124 2.48 13.83 10.03
C GLY A 124 3.62 14.87 10.03
N PHE A 125 4.60 14.71 10.92
CA PHE A 125 5.81 15.53 11.00
C PHE A 125 6.82 15.22 9.89
N ALA A 126 6.72 14.06 9.23
CA ALA A 126 7.70 13.63 8.23
C ALA A 126 7.59 14.44 6.93
N GLY A 127 8.71 14.96 6.45
CA GLY A 127 8.77 15.83 5.27
C GLY A 127 8.71 15.12 3.92
N ALA A 128 8.47 13.81 3.87
CA ALA A 128 8.39 13.07 2.61
C ALA A 128 7.15 13.50 1.82
N LYS A 129 7.30 13.70 0.50
CA LYS A 129 6.21 14.22 -0.34
C LYS A 129 4.96 13.31 -0.35
N ARG A 130 5.14 11.99 -0.28
CA ARG A 130 4.02 11.04 -0.17
C ARG A 130 3.33 11.10 1.20
N ASN A 131 4.04 11.55 2.25
CA ASN A 131 3.52 11.70 3.60
C ASN A 131 2.74 13.01 3.72
N GLN A 132 1.66 13.14 2.98
CA GLN A 132 0.78 14.29 3.04
C GLN A 132 -0.62 13.84 3.42
N TYR A 133 -1.15 14.45 4.47
CA TYR A 133 -2.54 14.36 4.84
C TYR A 133 -3.10 15.77 4.90
N ARG A 134 -4.11 16.04 4.08
CA ARG A 134 -4.77 17.34 4.03
C ARG A 134 -6.27 17.14 3.93
N TYR A 135 -6.99 17.94 4.70
CA TYR A 135 -8.41 18.16 4.50
C TYR A 135 -8.62 19.65 4.31
N LEU A 136 -8.98 20.05 3.10
CA LEU A 136 -9.09 21.45 2.71
C LEU A 136 -10.35 21.65 1.84
N ASN A 137 -11.14 22.67 2.17
CA ASN A 137 -12.36 23.04 1.43
C ASN A 137 -13.33 21.85 1.25
N GLY A 138 -13.49 21.02 2.28
CA GLY A 138 -14.39 19.87 2.26
C GLY A 138 -13.86 18.64 1.54
N ARG A 139 -12.57 18.59 1.18
CA ARG A 139 -11.97 17.48 0.44
C ARG A 139 -10.71 16.96 1.11
N PHE A 140 -10.52 15.64 1.07
CA PHE A 140 -9.24 15.03 1.38
C PHE A 140 -8.27 15.20 0.21
N MET A 141 -6.99 15.32 0.54
CA MET A 141 -5.86 15.35 -0.40
C MET A 141 -4.70 14.62 0.25
N CYS A 142 -4.77 13.29 0.27
CA CYS A 142 -3.70 12.45 0.79
C CYS A 142 -2.65 12.20 -0.29
N GLY A 143 -1.38 12.22 0.08
CA GLY A 143 -0.28 11.96 -0.86
C GLY A 143 -0.20 10.50 -1.27
N GLN A 144 -0.51 9.57 -0.36
CA GLN A 144 -0.58 8.13 -0.65
C GLN A 144 -1.53 7.44 0.32
N VAL A 145 -2.35 6.52 -0.19
CA VAL A 145 -3.21 5.61 0.56
C VAL A 145 -2.84 4.17 0.21
N ASN A 146 -2.60 3.37 1.23
CA ASN A 146 -2.19 1.98 1.10
C ASN A 146 -3.38 1.06 1.38
N ILE A 147 -3.49 0.00 0.59
CA ILE A 147 -4.36 -1.14 0.85
C ILE A 147 -3.47 -2.34 1.11
N LEU A 148 -3.46 -2.83 2.35
CA LEU A 148 -2.79 -4.05 2.74
C LEU A 148 -3.83 -5.15 2.92
N ILE A 149 -3.71 -6.23 2.17
CA ILE A 149 -4.68 -7.32 2.09
C ILE A 149 -4.06 -8.55 2.75
N ALA A 150 -4.72 -9.13 3.73
CA ALA A 150 -4.28 -10.36 4.38
C ALA A 150 -4.65 -11.58 3.53
N LEU A 151 -3.66 -12.37 3.12
CA LEU A 151 -3.88 -13.66 2.44
C LEU A 151 -3.75 -14.86 3.38
N THR A 152 -3.27 -14.62 4.61
CA THR A 152 -3.25 -15.55 5.75
C THR A 152 -3.82 -14.82 6.96
N ASP A 153 -4.32 -15.54 7.93
CA ASP A 153 -4.71 -14.93 9.20
C ASP A 153 -3.51 -14.25 9.87
N ILE A 154 -3.76 -13.12 10.50
CA ILE A 154 -2.77 -12.31 11.21
C ILE A 154 -3.31 -12.05 12.61
N GLY A 155 -2.85 -12.84 13.57
CA GLY A 155 -3.16 -12.74 14.98
C GLY A 155 -1.92 -12.44 15.83
N PRO A 156 -2.02 -12.65 17.15
CA PRO A 156 -0.90 -12.47 18.06
C PRO A 156 0.33 -13.32 17.66
N GLY A 157 1.49 -12.68 17.55
CA GLY A 157 2.73 -13.34 17.16
C GLY A 157 2.92 -13.52 15.65
N ASP A 158 1.95 -13.12 14.81
CA ASP A 158 2.09 -13.16 13.35
C ASP A 158 2.78 -11.93 12.77
N GLY A 159 3.13 -10.97 13.60
CA GLY A 159 3.80 -9.74 13.18
C GLY A 159 2.85 -8.84 12.40
N GLY A 160 1.69 -8.55 12.97
CA GLY A 160 0.68 -7.68 12.39
C GLY A 160 1.18 -6.26 12.17
N THR A 161 0.44 -5.51 11.38
CA THR A 161 0.75 -4.10 11.15
C THR A 161 0.56 -3.32 12.46
N MET A 162 1.62 -2.65 12.91
CA MET A 162 1.57 -1.71 14.02
C MET A 162 1.23 -0.32 13.50
N VAL A 163 0.33 0.36 14.17
CA VAL A 163 -0.09 1.74 13.84
C VAL A 163 -0.13 2.59 15.11
N ILE A 164 0.11 3.89 14.96
CA ILE A 164 -0.16 4.87 16.01
C ILE A 164 -1.34 5.74 15.53
N PRO A 165 -2.57 5.47 15.99
CA PRO A 165 -3.77 6.19 15.56
C PRO A 165 -3.61 7.71 15.75
N GLY A 166 -4.01 8.49 14.74
CA GLY A 166 -3.94 9.96 14.79
C GLY A 166 -2.56 10.54 14.45
N SER A 167 -1.50 9.73 14.37
CA SER A 167 -0.14 10.20 14.08
C SER A 167 0.03 10.79 12.66
N HIS A 168 -0.88 10.50 11.73
CA HIS A 168 -0.88 11.03 10.36
C HIS A 168 -1.06 12.56 10.31
N LYS A 169 -1.57 13.15 11.37
CA LYS A 169 -1.77 14.60 11.50
C LYS A 169 -1.06 15.21 12.72
N SER A 170 -0.19 14.43 13.38
CA SER A 170 0.66 14.93 14.47
C SER A 170 1.78 15.81 13.91
N ASN A 171 1.97 16.98 14.53
CA ASN A 171 3.10 17.86 14.23
C ASN A 171 4.41 17.41 14.88
N PHE A 172 4.37 16.40 15.73
CA PHE A 172 5.52 15.90 16.50
C PHE A 172 5.70 14.41 16.28
N GLU A 173 6.95 14.01 16.23
CA GLU A 173 7.31 12.59 16.28
C GLU A 173 7.02 12.02 17.66
N HIS A 174 6.52 10.79 17.70
CA HIS A 174 6.31 10.11 18.97
C HIS A 174 7.66 9.87 19.68
N PRO A 175 7.81 10.27 20.96
CA PRO A 175 9.11 10.24 21.63
C PRO A 175 9.72 8.84 21.73
N ASP A 176 8.90 7.80 21.89
CA ASP A 176 9.40 6.45 21.94
C ASP A 176 9.81 5.90 20.56
N VAL A 177 9.16 6.34 19.47
CA VAL A 177 9.57 5.99 18.10
C VAL A 177 10.97 6.49 17.80
N LEU A 178 11.29 7.71 18.23
CA LEU A 178 12.64 8.27 18.07
C LEU A 178 13.70 7.43 18.77
N LYS A 179 13.43 6.96 19.99
CA LYS A 179 14.32 6.09 20.75
C LYS A 179 14.50 4.73 20.07
N HIS A 180 13.40 4.13 19.60
CA HIS A 180 13.42 2.82 18.96
C HIS A 180 14.06 2.82 17.57
N ARG A 181 13.90 3.91 16.80
CA ARG A 181 14.52 4.04 15.47
C ARG A 181 16.05 3.99 15.51
N MET A 182 16.66 4.41 16.60
CA MET A 182 18.10 4.45 16.79
C MET A 182 18.70 3.11 17.23
N ALA A 183 17.88 2.14 17.62
CA ALA A 183 18.33 0.82 18.09
C ALA A 183 18.13 -0.23 16.99
N ALA A 184 19.20 -0.83 16.48
CA ALA A 184 19.13 -1.92 15.53
C ALA A 184 18.33 -3.10 16.12
N GLY A 185 17.30 -3.58 15.39
CA GLY A 185 16.45 -4.69 15.82
C GLY A 185 15.48 -4.34 16.95
N ALA A 186 15.25 -3.06 17.23
CA ALA A 186 14.30 -2.66 18.25
C ALA A 186 12.88 -3.10 17.88
N SER A 187 12.22 -3.76 18.84
CA SER A 187 10.79 -4.07 18.74
C SER A 187 9.98 -2.78 18.82
N VAL A 188 8.92 -2.70 18.02
CA VAL A 188 7.89 -1.66 18.14
C VAL A 188 6.89 -1.99 19.26
N ASP A 189 7.01 -3.17 19.86
CA ASP A 189 6.20 -3.59 21.00
C ASP A 189 6.46 -2.67 22.19
N GLY A 190 5.40 -2.23 22.86
CA GLY A 190 5.49 -1.37 24.04
C GLY A 190 5.61 0.14 23.74
N ILE A 191 5.49 0.58 22.48
CA ILE A 191 5.31 2.00 22.19
C ILE A 191 3.91 2.40 22.66
N GLU A 192 3.83 3.36 23.57
CA GLU A 192 2.56 3.82 24.12
C GLU A 192 1.65 4.39 23.02
N GLY A 193 0.39 3.96 23.02
CA GLY A 193 -0.58 4.37 22.00
C GLY A 193 -0.44 3.67 20.64
N ALA A 194 0.55 2.80 20.45
CA ALA A 194 0.60 1.93 19.29
C ALA A 194 -0.33 0.73 19.47
N GLU A 195 -0.97 0.31 18.39
CA GLU A 195 -1.82 -0.89 18.36
C GLU A 195 -1.43 -1.81 17.22
N GLU A 196 -1.50 -3.11 17.43
CA GLU A 196 -1.32 -4.13 16.41
C GLU A 196 -2.66 -4.46 15.77
N VAL A 197 -2.74 -4.37 14.45
CA VAL A 197 -3.97 -4.63 13.70
C VAL A 197 -4.04 -6.11 13.32
N TYR A 198 -4.96 -6.84 13.95
CA TYR A 198 -5.24 -8.23 13.62
C TYR A 198 -6.26 -8.33 12.49
N MET A 199 -6.06 -9.29 11.59
CA MET A 199 -6.86 -9.49 10.39
C MET A 199 -7.08 -10.97 10.11
N ASN A 200 -8.26 -11.33 9.62
CA ASN A 200 -8.49 -12.63 9.00
C ASN A 200 -8.05 -12.60 7.53
N ALA A 201 -7.77 -13.76 6.97
CA ALA A 201 -7.55 -13.86 5.53
C ALA A 201 -8.75 -13.31 4.76
N GLY A 202 -8.52 -12.38 3.84
CA GLY A 202 -9.56 -11.65 3.11
C GLY A 202 -9.92 -10.28 3.69
N ASP A 203 -9.46 -9.94 4.90
CA ASP A 203 -9.57 -8.57 5.41
C ASP A 203 -8.55 -7.66 4.69
N ALA A 204 -8.87 -6.37 4.61
CA ALA A 204 -7.95 -5.35 4.12
C ALA A 204 -7.80 -4.20 5.12
N LEU A 205 -6.59 -3.67 5.22
CA LEU A 205 -6.28 -2.46 5.99
C LEU A 205 -6.02 -1.32 5.01
N LEU A 206 -6.92 -0.33 5.00
CA LEU A 206 -6.76 0.92 4.27
C LEU A 206 -6.14 1.94 5.22
N PHE A 207 -4.99 2.51 4.87
CA PHE A 207 -4.35 3.54 5.70
C PHE A 207 -3.61 4.58 4.86
N VAL A 208 -3.56 5.81 5.36
CA VAL A 208 -2.75 6.87 4.74
C VAL A 208 -1.27 6.64 5.06
N ASP A 209 -0.38 6.77 4.06
CA ASP A 209 1.07 6.52 4.23
C ASP A 209 1.72 7.43 5.30
N THR A 210 1.09 8.57 5.56
CA THR A 210 1.47 9.50 6.62
C THR A 210 1.26 8.94 8.03
N LEU A 211 0.41 7.93 8.24
CA LEU A 211 0.24 7.27 9.52
C LEU A 211 1.56 6.64 9.97
N SER A 212 1.98 6.88 11.19
CA SER A 212 3.15 6.18 11.76
C SER A 212 2.82 4.69 11.87
N HIS A 213 3.54 3.86 11.14
CA HIS A 213 3.26 2.44 11.03
C HIS A 213 4.53 1.59 10.88
N GLY A 214 4.40 0.32 11.18
CA GLY A 214 5.45 -0.68 11.06
C GLY A 214 4.84 -2.07 11.16
N SER A 215 5.57 -3.05 11.65
CA SER A 215 5.02 -4.37 11.97
C SER A 215 5.61 -4.89 13.28
N ALA A 216 4.80 -5.58 14.05
CA ALA A 216 5.24 -6.29 15.24
C ALA A 216 6.26 -7.39 14.91
N ARG A 217 6.98 -7.87 15.91
CA ARG A 217 7.85 -9.05 15.78
C ARG A 217 7.01 -10.27 15.40
N ARG A 218 7.53 -11.06 14.45
CA ARG A 218 6.90 -12.32 14.10
C ARG A 218 7.55 -13.48 14.84
N THR A 219 6.79 -14.13 15.71
CA THR A 219 7.25 -15.27 16.53
C THR A 219 6.65 -16.60 16.09
N ASN A 220 5.50 -16.58 15.40
CA ASN A 220 4.84 -17.78 14.91
C ASN A 220 5.58 -18.38 13.72
N GLU A 221 5.53 -19.70 13.60
CA GLU A 221 5.99 -20.43 12.41
C GLU A 221 5.10 -20.15 11.19
N ALA A 222 5.37 -20.77 10.07
CA ALA A 222 4.75 -20.54 8.78
C ALA A 222 5.07 -19.15 8.19
N THR A 223 4.51 -18.86 7.03
CA THR A 223 4.78 -17.60 6.30
C THR A 223 3.55 -16.71 6.34
N ARG A 224 3.68 -15.49 6.84
CA ARG A 224 2.66 -14.46 6.65
C ARG A 224 2.69 -13.98 5.21
N ARG A 225 1.52 -13.95 4.56
CA ARG A 225 1.35 -13.45 3.20
C ARG A 225 0.40 -12.27 3.20
N VAL A 226 0.84 -11.16 2.64
CA VAL A 226 0.01 -9.99 2.39
C VAL A 226 0.25 -9.47 0.99
N VAL A 227 -0.75 -8.79 0.41
CA VAL A 227 -0.60 -8.04 -0.83
C VAL A 227 -0.84 -6.57 -0.53
N ILE A 228 -0.02 -5.70 -1.10
CA ILE A 228 -0.10 -4.26 -0.86
C ILE A 228 -0.22 -3.53 -2.19
N TYR A 229 -1.22 -2.64 -2.27
CA TYR A 229 -1.41 -1.69 -3.36
C TYR A 229 -1.32 -0.28 -2.78
N ARG A 230 -0.44 0.56 -3.35
CA ARG A 230 -0.18 1.92 -2.91
C ARG A 230 -0.68 2.90 -3.95
N TYR A 231 -1.75 3.62 -3.61
CA TYR A 231 -2.39 4.59 -4.48
C TYR A 231 -1.95 6.00 -4.10
N GLY A 232 -1.57 6.77 -5.11
CA GLY A 232 -1.35 8.20 -5.02
C GLY A 232 -2.24 8.97 -5.99
N PRO A 233 -2.18 10.30 -6.01
CA PRO A 233 -2.77 11.09 -7.06
C PRO A 233 -2.10 10.79 -8.40
N SER A 234 -2.81 10.94 -9.52
CA SER A 234 -2.33 10.56 -10.85
C SER A 234 -0.98 11.18 -11.25
N TYR A 235 -0.61 12.30 -10.67
CA TYR A 235 0.69 12.97 -10.86
C TYR A 235 1.78 12.53 -9.89
N GLY A 236 1.49 11.58 -8.97
CA GLY A 236 2.40 11.22 -7.87
C GLY A 236 3.15 9.93 -8.15
N ILE A 237 4.44 10.03 -8.52
CA ILE A 237 5.38 8.91 -8.58
C ILE A 237 6.43 9.17 -7.50
N PHE A 238 6.43 8.38 -6.41
CA PHE A 238 7.27 8.60 -5.24
C PHE A 238 8.26 7.47 -4.97
N ARG A 239 8.07 6.32 -5.62
CA ARG A 239 8.81 5.09 -5.36
C ARG A 239 9.51 4.58 -6.62
N PHE A 240 9.44 3.30 -6.90
CA PHE A 240 10.10 2.68 -8.02
C PHE A 240 9.31 2.88 -9.32
N GLY A 241 9.97 3.36 -10.34
CA GLY A 241 9.40 3.53 -11.66
C GLY A 241 9.31 2.22 -12.44
N TYR A 242 8.49 1.27 -12.00
CA TYR A 242 8.17 0.09 -12.81
C TYR A 242 7.18 0.49 -13.90
N GLU A 243 7.51 0.18 -15.14
CA GLU A 243 6.58 0.32 -16.25
C GLU A 243 5.72 -0.93 -16.36
N PRO A 244 4.38 -0.78 -16.46
CA PRO A 244 3.51 -1.92 -16.72
C PRO A 244 3.81 -2.50 -18.10
N SER A 245 3.74 -3.84 -18.22
CA SER A 245 3.99 -4.50 -19.50
C SER A 245 2.95 -4.14 -20.55
N PRO A 246 3.33 -4.10 -21.85
CA PRO A 246 2.35 -3.94 -22.92
C PRO A 246 1.22 -4.97 -22.87
N ALA A 247 1.55 -6.22 -22.53
CA ALA A 247 0.58 -7.29 -22.40
C ALA A 247 -0.41 -7.09 -21.25
N LEU A 248 0.02 -6.52 -20.11
CA LEU A 248 -0.88 -6.11 -19.03
C LEU A 248 -1.81 -4.99 -19.51
N LEU A 249 -1.25 -3.92 -20.07
CA LEU A 249 -2.03 -2.78 -20.56
C LEU A 249 -3.07 -3.16 -21.59
N GLU A 250 -2.77 -4.15 -22.46
CA GLU A 250 -3.72 -4.66 -23.45
C GLU A 250 -4.92 -5.38 -22.81
N ARG A 251 -4.69 -6.13 -21.73
CA ARG A 251 -5.73 -6.88 -21.00
C ARG A 251 -6.60 -6.03 -20.08
N LEU A 252 -6.07 -4.91 -19.59
CA LEU A 252 -6.77 -4.05 -18.64
C LEU A 252 -7.91 -3.27 -19.29
N THR A 253 -8.99 -3.06 -18.52
CA THR A 253 -10.04 -2.11 -18.90
C THR A 253 -9.45 -0.67 -18.98
N PRO A 254 -10.09 0.25 -19.72
CA PRO A 254 -9.63 1.64 -19.77
C PRO A 254 -9.46 2.29 -18.38
N GLU A 255 -10.37 1.99 -17.45
CA GLU A 255 -10.36 2.52 -16.09
C GLU A 255 -9.16 2.01 -15.29
N ARG A 256 -8.89 0.70 -15.35
CA ARG A 256 -7.71 0.10 -14.70
C ARG A 256 -6.41 0.59 -15.32
N ARG A 257 -6.38 0.74 -16.64
CA ARG A 257 -5.20 1.26 -17.36
C ARG A 257 -4.82 2.65 -16.86
N GLN A 258 -5.78 3.55 -16.66
CA GLN A 258 -5.52 4.87 -16.09
C GLN A 258 -4.87 4.83 -14.72
N ILE A 259 -5.18 3.80 -13.90
CA ILE A 259 -4.64 3.68 -12.54
C ILE A 259 -3.19 3.16 -12.53
N VAL A 260 -2.80 2.35 -13.50
CA VAL A 260 -1.46 1.72 -13.54
C VAL A 260 -0.50 2.41 -14.49
N GLN A 261 -0.98 3.19 -15.44
CA GLN A 261 -0.16 3.87 -16.42
C GLN A 261 0.34 5.20 -15.85
N PRO A 262 1.66 5.42 -15.81
CA PRO A 262 2.19 6.70 -15.31
C PRO A 262 1.80 7.85 -16.21
N MET A 263 1.76 9.05 -15.65
CA MET A 263 1.55 10.27 -16.41
C MET A 263 2.73 10.51 -17.36
N GLU A 264 2.46 10.56 -18.65
CA GLU A 264 3.46 10.86 -19.66
C GLU A 264 3.57 12.34 -19.91
N LEU A 265 4.78 12.80 -20.22
CA LEU A 265 4.99 14.15 -20.73
C LEU A 265 4.39 14.24 -22.13
N LEU A 266 3.59 15.26 -22.38
CA LEU A 266 3.10 15.53 -23.74
C LEU A 266 4.29 15.91 -24.63
N ASP A 267 4.49 15.16 -25.72
CA ASP A 267 5.46 15.52 -26.74
C ASP A 267 4.94 16.76 -27.50
N ARG A 268 5.57 17.89 -27.21
CA ARG A 268 5.36 19.16 -27.90
C ARG A 268 6.60 19.57 -28.68
N THR A 269 7.18 18.63 -29.40
CA THR A 269 8.32 18.93 -30.25
C THR A 269 7.88 20.01 -31.26
N PRO A 270 8.56 21.17 -31.31
CA PRO A 270 8.23 22.21 -32.31
C PRO A 270 8.37 21.63 -33.71
N ASN A 271 7.33 21.79 -34.50
CA ASN A 271 7.40 21.44 -35.92
C ASN A 271 8.25 22.52 -36.60
N LEU A 272 9.58 22.42 -36.42
CA LEU A 272 10.53 23.27 -37.10
C LEU A 272 10.46 22.88 -38.59
N LYS A 273 9.76 23.69 -39.38
CA LYS A 273 9.91 23.61 -40.82
C LYS A 273 11.30 24.13 -41.17
N ASP A 274 12.14 23.22 -41.70
CA ASP A 274 13.42 23.56 -42.31
C ASP A 274 13.24 24.62 -43.40
#